data_848e7dbb28047629cf3e61f7d5cb1dd8
#
_entry.id   848e7dbb28047629cf3e61f7d5cb1dd8
#
_cell.length_a   1.000
_cell.length_b   1.000
_cell.length_c   1.000
_cell.angle_alpha   90.00
_cell.angle_beta   90.00
_cell.angle_gamma   90.00
#
_symmetry.space_group_name_H-M   'P 1'
#
loop_
_entity.id
_entity.type
_entity.pdbx_description
1 polymer ?
#
loop_
_entity_poly.entity_id
_entity_poly.type
_entity_poly.pdbx_seq_one_letter_code
_entity_poly.pdbx_strand_id
1 'polypeptide(L)' 'MQVGIIGVGLIGGSMAVDLKNRGFADRVVGVEADALHASAAKELGLVDEIVSYEECIAMSDMIVVAVPV' A
#
# COMPACT_ATOMS: atom_id res chain seq x y z
N MET A 1 12.57 -4.52 3.74
CA MET A 1 11.46 -5.31 3.21
C MET A 1 10.51 -4.40 2.44
N GLN A 2 10.10 -4.83 1.26
CA GLN A 2 9.09 -4.12 0.49
C GLN A 2 7.72 -4.75 0.73
N VAL A 3 6.76 -3.94 1.16
CA VAL A 3 5.42 -4.40 1.50
C VAL A 3 4.43 -3.91 0.46
N GLY A 4 3.59 -4.82 -0.02
CA GLY A 4 2.48 -4.48 -0.90
C GLY A 4 1.17 -4.48 -0.11
N ILE A 5 0.33 -3.47 -0.33
CA ILE A 5 -0.97 -3.37 0.32
C ILE A 5 -2.05 -3.38 -0.74
N ILE A 6 -2.93 -4.34 -0.68
CA ILE A 6 -4.07 -4.46 -1.57
C ILE A 6 -5.29 -3.85 -0.88
N GLY A 7 -5.83 -2.81 -1.46
CA GLY A 7 -6.91 -2.05 -0.87
C GLY A 7 -6.41 -0.94 0.04
N VAL A 8 -5.85 0.12 -0.57
CA VAL A 8 -5.30 1.26 0.20
C VAL A 8 -6.44 2.22 0.55
N GLY A 9 -7.28 1.84 1.47
CA GLY A 9 -8.26 2.72 2.05
C GLY A 9 -7.72 3.29 3.36
N LEU A 10 -8.63 3.68 4.24
CA LEU A 10 -8.26 4.27 5.53
C LEU A 10 -7.44 3.31 6.38
N ILE A 11 -7.86 2.05 6.46
CA ILE A 11 -7.17 1.04 7.25
C ILE A 11 -5.82 0.66 6.62
N GLY A 12 -5.82 0.39 5.31
CA GLY A 12 -4.60 0.04 4.60
C GLY A 12 -3.57 1.16 4.64
N GLY A 13 -4.01 2.41 4.48
CA GLY A 13 -3.14 3.57 4.58
C GLY A 13 -2.52 3.73 5.96
N SER A 14 -3.30 3.54 7.00
CA SER A 14 -2.81 3.60 8.38
C SER A 14 -1.76 2.52 8.65
N MET A 15 -1.99 1.31 8.15
CA MET A 15 -1.03 0.22 8.28
C MET A 15 0.27 0.53 7.53
N ALA A 16 0.18 1.10 6.33
CA ALA A 16 1.34 1.48 5.54
C ALA A 16 2.23 2.45 6.29
N VAL A 17 1.64 3.51 6.84
CA VAL A 17 2.37 4.51 7.61
C VAL A 17 3.03 3.88 8.84
N ASP A 18 2.30 3.05 9.56
CA ASP A 18 2.81 2.40 10.76
C ASP A 18 3.99 1.48 10.46
N LEU A 19 3.88 0.67 9.40
CA LEU A 19 4.96 -0.23 9.00
C LEU A 19 6.24 0.52 8.63
N LYS A 20 6.10 1.64 7.94
CA LYS A 20 7.25 2.48 7.57
C LYS A 20 7.86 3.14 8.82
N ASN A 21 7.01 3.69 9.69
CA ASN A 21 7.47 4.38 10.88
C ASN A 21 8.20 3.46 11.85
N ARG A 22 7.81 2.20 11.89
CA ARG A 22 8.46 1.19 12.74
C ARG A 22 9.71 0.60 12.09
N GLY A 23 10.05 1.00 10.89
CA GLY A 23 11.21 0.48 10.17
C GLY A 23 11.01 -0.93 9.63
N PHE A 24 9.81 -1.47 9.67
CA PHE A 24 9.50 -2.79 9.15
C PHE A 24 9.52 -2.82 7.63
N ALA A 25 9.02 -1.77 7.01
CA ALA A 25 8.98 -1.64 5.57
C ALA A 25 9.88 -0.48 5.11
N ASP A 26 10.77 -0.76 4.18
CA ASP A 26 11.61 0.28 3.54
C ASP A 26 10.80 1.00 2.47
N ARG A 27 9.94 0.27 1.80
CA ARG A 27 9.11 0.77 0.72
C ARG A 27 7.74 0.09 0.77
N VAL A 28 6.69 0.85 0.53
CA VAL A 28 5.32 0.35 0.48
C VAL A 28 4.72 0.69 -0.87
N VAL A 29 4.21 -0.33 -1.56
CA VAL A 29 3.45 -0.14 -2.79
C VAL A 29 2.00 -0.54 -2.54
N GLY A 30 1.08 0.12 -3.22
CA GLY A 30 -0.34 -0.11 -3.00
C GLY A 30 -1.09 -0.42 -4.29
N VAL A 31 -2.12 -1.22 -4.16
CA VAL A 31 -3.10 -1.48 -5.23
C VAL A 31 -4.43 -0.92 -4.76
N GLU A 32 -5.00 -0.02 -5.52
CA GLU A 32 -6.28 0.61 -5.20
C GLU A 32 -7.10 0.78 -6.46
N ALA A 33 -8.29 0.20 -6.49
CA ALA A 33 -9.17 0.25 -7.66
C ALA A 33 -9.82 1.62 -7.85
N ASP A 34 -10.03 2.36 -6.77
CA ASP A 34 -10.62 3.69 -6.84
C ASP A 34 -9.55 4.73 -7.11
N ALA A 35 -9.65 5.42 -8.25
CA ALA A 35 -8.65 6.38 -8.68
C ALA A 35 -8.48 7.56 -7.72
N LEU A 36 -9.55 8.00 -7.08
CA LEU A 36 -9.47 9.09 -6.11
C LEU A 36 -8.73 8.67 -4.85
N HIS A 37 -9.02 7.47 -4.36
CA HIS A 37 -8.33 6.93 -3.19
C HIS A 37 -6.86 6.66 -3.50
N ALA A 38 -6.56 6.14 -4.68
CA ALA A 38 -5.18 5.90 -5.11
C ALA A 38 -4.37 7.19 -5.15
N SER A 39 -4.94 8.24 -5.75
CA SER A 39 -4.30 9.54 -5.84
C SER A 39 -4.07 10.15 -4.45
N ALA A 40 -5.07 10.07 -3.58
CA ALA A 40 -4.98 10.58 -2.22
C ALA A 40 -3.92 9.83 -1.41
N ALA A 41 -3.86 8.51 -1.55
CA ALA A 41 -2.88 7.70 -0.84
C ALA A 41 -1.44 8.08 -1.21
N LYS A 42 -1.19 8.31 -2.49
CA LYS A 42 0.12 8.72 -2.97
C LYS A 42 0.46 10.14 -2.52
N GLU A 43 -0.48 11.05 -2.66
CA GLU A 43 -0.31 12.47 -2.29
C GLU A 43 -0.03 12.64 -0.80
N LEU A 44 -0.73 11.87 0.04
CA LEU A 44 -0.56 11.91 1.48
C LEU A 44 0.67 11.13 1.97
N GLY A 45 1.39 10.47 1.07
CA GLY A 45 2.56 9.70 1.42
C GLY A 45 2.25 8.41 2.17
N LEU A 46 1.03 7.89 2.05
CA LEU A 46 0.65 6.63 2.69
C LEU A 46 1.35 5.44 2.04
N VAL A 47 1.54 5.51 0.72
CA VAL A 47 2.30 4.53 -0.04
C VAL A 47 3.30 5.26 -0.92
N ASP A 48 4.37 4.58 -1.28
CA ASP A 48 5.41 5.16 -2.16
C ASP A 48 4.96 5.16 -3.61
N GLU A 49 4.17 4.16 -4.01
CA GLU A 49 3.69 4.04 -5.38
C GLU A 49 2.41 3.23 -5.45
N ILE A 50 1.56 3.57 -6.42
CA ILE A 50 0.38 2.76 -6.75
C ILE A 50 0.74 1.90 -7.97
N VAL A 51 0.50 0.61 -7.86
CA VAL A 51 0.87 -0.37 -8.89
C VAL A 51 -0.32 -1.28 -9.20
N SER A 52 -0.19 -2.10 -10.23
CA SER A 52 -1.18 -3.13 -10.55
C SER A 52 -1.06 -4.31 -9.59
N TYR A 53 -2.05 -5.20 -9.59
CA TYR A 53 -2.00 -6.43 -8.81
C TYR A 53 -0.76 -7.26 -9.14
N GLU A 54 -0.50 -7.43 -10.42
CA GLU A 54 0.62 -8.24 -10.89
C GLU A 54 1.95 -7.66 -10.46
N GLU A 55 2.11 -6.35 -10.57
CA GLU A 55 3.31 -5.66 -10.12
C GLU A 55 3.47 -5.78 -8.60
N CYS A 56 2.39 -5.60 -7.86
CA CYS A 56 2.42 -5.71 -6.41
C CYS A 56 2.88 -7.10 -5.96
N ILE A 57 2.32 -8.14 -6.56
CA ILE A 57 2.68 -9.52 -6.25
C ILE A 57 4.14 -9.79 -6.61
N ALA A 58 4.58 -9.31 -7.78
CA ALA A 58 5.93 -9.58 -8.28
C ALA A 58 7.01 -8.88 -7.45
N MET A 59 6.73 -7.67 -6.95
CA MET A 59 7.76 -6.84 -6.33
C MET A 59 7.72 -6.79 -4.81
N SER A 60 6.68 -7.37 -4.17
CA SER A 60 6.53 -7.29 -2.73
C SER A 60 7.08 -8.53 -2.03
N ASP A 61 7.75 -8.29 -0.91
CA ASP A 61 8.23 -9.36 -0.03
C ASP A 61 7.10 -9.88 0.87
N MET A 62 6.18 -8.99 1.23
CA MET A 62 5.00 -9.31 2.03
C MET A 62 3.80 -8.56 1.46
N ILE A 63 2.64 -9.20 1.46
CA ILE A 63 1.41 -8.61 0.97
C ILE A 63 0.38 -8.55 2.08
N VAL A 64 -0.19 -7.37 2.28
CA VAL A 64 -1.30 -7.15 3.22
C VAL A 64 -2.56 -6.91 2.42
N VAL A 65 -3.60 -7.69 2.71
CA VAL A 65 -4.91 -7.54 2.06
C VAL A 65 -5.82 -6.78 3.01
N ALA A 66 -6.17 -5.56 2.64
CA ALA A 66 -6.96 -4.66 3.49
C ALA A 66 -8.25 -4.22 2.79
N VAL A 67 -8.86 -5.12 2.05
CA VAL A 67 -10.13 -4.83 1.36
C VAL A 67 -11.32 -5.12 2.28
N PRO A 68 -12.42 -4.38 2.12
CA PRO A 68 -13.66 -4.70 2.85
C PRO A 68 -14.18 -6.08 2.48
N VAL A 69 -14.74 -6.76 3.45
CA VAL A 69 -15.30 -8.11 3.25
C VAL A 69 -16.76 -8.02 2.85
#